data_429650d74c3d7075cac8a91375b015fd
#
_entry.id   429650d74c3d7075cac8a91375b015fd
#
_cell.length_a   1.000
_cell.length_b   1.000
_cell.length_c   1.000
_cell.angle_alpha   90.00
_cell.angle_beta   90.00
_cell.angle_gamma   90.00
#
_symmetry.space_group_name_H-M   'P 1'
#
loop_
_entity.id
_entity.type
_entity.pdbx_description
1 polymer ?
#
loop_
_entity_poly.entity_id
_entity_poly.type
_entity_poly.pdbx_seq_one_letter_code
_entity_poly.pdbx_strand_id
1 'polypeptide(L)'
;QRQMCIRDRPTANGESDIANLKKVVNQYHGGKGPYMVAEFYPGWLSHWGEPFPQVSASEIARQTEAYLQNDVSFNFYMVHGGTNFGFTSGANYDKKRDIQPDLTSYDYDAPISEAGWITPKYDSIRSVIQKYVKYPIPTPPAPIPVIEISSIKLERVVDALLLAQSIQPVNASTPLTFEQLNQGYGYVLYTRHFNQPISGILEIPGLRDYAVVYVDGEKIGVLNRNTRTYSMEIDIPFNATLQILVENMGRINLSLIHI
;
A
#
# COMPACT_ATOMS: atom_id res chain seq x y z
N GLN A 1 20.51 -25.68 7.54
CA GLN A 1 20.23 -24.23 7.86
C GLN A 1 19.93 -23.94 9.34
N ARG A 2 20.10 -24.91 10.23
CA ARG A 2 19.80 -24.75 11.67
C ARG A 2 21.00 -24.47 12.56
N GLN A 3 22.18 -24.25 12.02
CA GLN A 3 23.40 -24.11 12.81
C GLN A 3 23.88 -22.66 13.03
N MET A 4 23.13 -21.63 12.59
CA MET A 4 23.64 -20.26 12.66
C MET A 4 23.16 -19.42 13.82
N CYS A 5 22.25 -19.87 14.68
CA CYS A 5 21.52 -18.94 15.54
C CYS A 5 21.58 -19.26 17.03
N ILE A 6 22.75 -19.54 17.56
CA ILE A 6 22.97 -19.69 19.03
C ILE A 6 22.76 -18.35 19.78
N ARG A 7 22.67 -17.23 19.06
CA ARG A 7 22.48 -15.88 19.64
C ARG A 7 21.22 -15.16 19.17
N ASP A 8 20.38 -15.80 18.36
CA ASP A 8 19.17 -15.16 17.86
C ASP A 8 18.07 -15.14 18.93
N ARG A 9 17.33 -14.05 18.94
CA ARG A 9 16.14 -13.93 19.77
C ARG A 9 14.93 -14.27 18.92
N PRO A 10 14.18 -15.34 19.21
CA PRO A 10 12.91 -15.57 18.56
C PRO A 10 11.93 -14.46 18.96
N THR A 11 11.28 -13.85 17.96
CA THR A 11 10.30 -12.80 18.14
C THR A 11 9.02 -13.17 17.41
N ALA A 12 7.93 -12.50 17.73
CA ALA A 12 6.68 -12.60 16.99
C ALA A 12 6.30 -11.22 16.43
N ASN A 13 5.51 -11.22 15.34
CA ASN A 13 4.95 -10.03 14.75
C ASN A 13 3.43 -10.05 14.95
N GLY A 14 2.86 -8.95 15.42
CA GLY A 14 1.42 -8.79 15.62
C GLY A 14 0.77 -9.71 16.66
N GLU A 15 1.56 -10.41 17.49
CA GLU A 15 1.02 -11.36 18.45
C GLU A 15 0.58 -10.66 19.74
N SER A 16 -0.71 -10.60 19.98
CA SER A 16 -1.32 -9.99 21.15
C SER A 16 -1.64 -10.98 22.28
N ASP A 17 -1.66 -12.27 21.98
CA ASP A 17 -1.83 -13.33 22.99
C ASP A 17 -0.48 -13.65 23.66
N ILE A 18 -0.33 -13.21 24.90
CA ILE A 18 0.88 -13.41 25.70
C ILE A 18 1.20 -14.89 25.93
N ALA A 19 0.19 -15.72 26.12
CA ALA A 19 0.39 -17.14 26.34
C ALA A 19 0.91 -17.83 25.08
N ASN A 20 0.35 -17.49 23.93
CA ASN A 20 0.81 -18.00 22.64
C ASN A 20 2.22 -17.50 22.31
N LEU A 21 2.51 -16.21 22.52
CA LEU A 21 3.86 -15.64 22.36
C LEU A 21 4.89 -16.43 23.18
N LYS A 22 4.63 -16.62 24.49
CA LYS A 22 5.53 -17.36 25.37
C LYS A 22 5.68 -18.81 24.93
N LYS A 23 4.61 -19.48 24.53
CA LYS A 23 4.63 -20.85 24.00
C LYS A 23 5.52 -20.97 22.78
N VAL A 24 5.34 -20.10 21.77
CA VAL A 24 6.10 -20.13 20.52
C VAL A 24 7.59 -19.84 20.77
N VAL A 25 7.91 -18.80 21.53
CA VAL A 25 9.31 -18.45 21.85
C VAL A 25 9.99 -19.59 22.61
N ASN A 26 9.33 -20.21 23.56
CA ASN A 26 9.87 -21.30 24.38
C ASN A 26 10.21 -22.55 23.56
N GLN A 27 9.54 -22.79 22.43
CA GLN A 27 9.88 -23.90 21.53
C GLN A 27 11.29 -23.76 20.91
N TYR A 28 11.76 -22.51 20.76
CA TYR A 28 13.03 -22.22 20.11
C TYR A 28 14.14 -21.79 21.08
N HIS A 29 13.79 -21.42 22.31
CA HIS A 29 14.73 -20.82 23.25
C HIS A 29 14.79 -21.52 24.62
N GLY A 30 14.48 -22.81 24.67
CA GLY A 30 14.68 -23.64 25.86
C GLY A 30 13.85 -23.23 27.08
N GLY A 31 12.67 -22.65 26.86
CA GLY A 31 11.73 -22.25 27.93
C GLY A 31 12.11 -20.97 28.67
N LYS A 32 13.09 -20.22 28.18
CA LYS A 32 13.56 -18.97 28.81
C LYS A 32 13.43 -17.80 27.83
N GLY A 33 12.74 -16.75 28.25
CA GLY A 33 12.77 -15.48 27.50
C GLY A 33 14.20 -15.00 27.21
N PRO A 34 14.39 -13.78 26.78
CA PRO A 34 13.41 -12.69 26.79
C PRO A 34 12.36 -12.81 25.69
N TYR A 35 11.14 -12.39 26.02
CA TYR A 35 10.03 -12.36 25.08
C TYR A 35 10.00 -11.01 24.36
N MET A 36 9.69 -11.02 23.05
CA MET A 36 9.63 -9.79 22.26
C MET A 36 8.61 -9.91 21.13
N VAL A 37 7.81 -8.86 20.96
CA VAL A 37 7.02 -8.59 19.76
C VAL A 37 7.81 -7.58 18.92
N ALA A 38 8.38 -8.03 17.80
CA ALA A 38 9.24 -7.20 16.96
C ALA A 38 8.44 -6.21 16.12
N GLU A 39 7.18 -6.54 15.81
CA GLU A 39 6.26 -5.65 15.14
C GLU A 39 4.93 -5.64 15.90
N PHE A 40 4.70 -4.57 16.65
CA PHE A 40 3.43 -4.29 17.31
C PHE A 40 2.68 -3.27 16.48
N TYR A 41 1.54 -3.66 15.91
CA TYR A 41 0.76 -2.89 14.95
C TYR A 41 -0.26 -1.99 15.65
N PRO A 42 -0.04 -0.65 15.74
CA PRO A 42 -1.04 0.27 16.30
C PRO A 42 -2.15 0.62 15.31
N GLY A 43 -2.02 0.26 14.06
CA GLY A 43 -2.95 0.46 12.97
C GLY A 43 -2.59 -0.44 11.79
N TRP A 44 -2.89 0.00 10.58
CA TRP A 44 -2.54 -0.70 9.34
C TRP A 44 -2.38 0.25 8.17
N LEU A 45 -1.71 -0.20 7.12
CA LEU A 45 -1.57 0.55 5.88
C LEU A 45 -2.92 0.63 5.12
N SER A 46 -3.06 1.66 4.31
CA SER A 46 -4.28 1.92 3.53
C SER A 46 -4.13 1.44 2.10
N HIS A 47 -5.22 0.89 1.55
CA HIS A 47 -5.28 0.47 0.16
C HIS A 47 -6.26 1.34 -0.63
N TRP A 48 -6.01 1.47 -1.93
CA TRP A 48 -6.90 2.18 -2.84
C TRP A 48 -8.30 1.56 -2.88
N GLY A 49 -9.31 2.41 -2.69
CA GLY A 49 -10.72 1.99 -2.71
C GLY A 49 -11.19 1.24 -1.46
N GLU A 50 -10.40 1.19 -0.39
CA GLU A 50 -10.76 0.62 0.90
C GLU A 50 -10.98 1.71 1.97
N PRO A 51 -11.78 1.43 3.02
CA PRO A 51 -11.87 2.32 4.17
C PRO A 51 -10.50 2.53 4.83
N PHE A 52 -10.26 3.72 5.36
CA PHE A 52 -9.06 3.99 6.13
C PHE A 52 -9.06 3.14 7.42
N PRO A 53 -8.00 2.34 7.67
CA PRO A 53 -7.93 1.49 8.86
C PRO A 53 -7.90 2.34 10.13
N GLN A 54 -8.60 1.87 11.17
CA GLN A 54 -8.61 2.52 12.48
C GLN A 54 -8.59 1.49 13.59
N VAL A 55 -7.71 1.69 14.57
CA VAL A 55 -7.65 0.92 15.80
C VAL A 55 -7.81 1.89 16.98
N SER A 56 -8.66 1.56 17.94
CA SER A 56 -8.91 2.48 19.05
C SER A 56 -7.68 2.69 19.93
N ALA A 57 -7.51 3.91 20.45
CA ALA A 57 -6.44 4.24 21.38
C ALA A 57 -6.47 3.38 22.65
N SER A 58 -7.68 3.04 23.13
CA SER A 58 -7.87 2.17 24.30
C SER A 58 -7.40 0.74 24.06
N GLU A 59 -7.60 0.20 22.87
CA GLU A 59 -7.13 -1.14 22.54
C GLU A 59 -5.59 -1.20 22.49
N ILE A 60 -4.96 -0.23 21.88
CA ILE A 60 -3.48 -0.16 21.82
C ILE A 60 -2.89 0.07 23.22
N ALA A 61 -3.52 0.91 24.04
CA ALA A 61 -3.11 1.09 25.43
C ALA A 61 -3.22 -0.21 26.24
N ARG A 62 -4.31 -0.94 26.08
CA ARG A 62 -4.53 -2.24 26.74
C ARG A 62 -3.48 -3.28 26.35
N GLN A 63 -3.16 -3.38 25.05
CA GLN A 63 -2.12 -4.30 24.56
C GLN A 63 -0.73 -3.88 25.07
N THR A 64 -0.41 -2.59 25.04
CA THR A 64 0.84 -2.04 25.59
C THR A 64 0.98 -2.42 27.08
N GLU A 65 -0.08 -2.24 27.86
CA GLU A 65 -0.08 -2.57 29.29
C GLU A 65 0.11 -4.09 29.52
N ALA A 66 -0.54 -4.92 28.70
CA ALA A 66 -0.37 -6.37 28.78
C ALA A 66 1.07 -6.82 28.54
N TYR A 67 1.77 -6.22 27.56
CA TYR A 67 3.19 -6.50 27.32
C TYR A 67 4.05 -6.10 28.52
N LEU A 68 3.87 -4.88 29.04
CA LEU A 68 4.63 -4.37 30.19
C LEU A 68 4.41 -5.20 31.46
N GLN A 69 3.18 -5.63 31.73
CA GLN A 69 2.85 -6.50 32.88
C GLN A 69 3.49 -7.90 32.78
N ASN A 70 3.84 -8.34 31.60
CA ASN A 70 4.36 -9.69 31.33
C ASN A 70 5.85 -9.73 30.95
N ASP A 71 6.60 -8.63 31.16
CA ASP A 71 8.00 -8.49 30.79
C ASP A 71 8.26 -8.81 29.31
N VAL A 72 7.34 -8.44 28.44
CA VAL A 72 7.47 -8.56 26.98
C VAL A 72 8.00 -7.25 26.41
N SER A 73 9.16 -7.32 25.77
CA SER A 73 9.67 -6.23 24.96
C SER A 73 8.83 -6.08 23.69
N PHE A 74 8.65 -4.87 23.21
CA PHE A 74 7.92 -4.63 21.95
C PHE A 74 8.55 -3.47 21.16
N ASN A 75 8.31 -3.50 19.86
CA ASN A 75 8.66 -2.43 18.95
C ASN A 75 7.41 -2.07 18.14
N PHE A 76 7.00 -0.82 18.19
CA PHE A 76 5.88 -0.36 17.38
C PHE A 76 6.24 -0.36 15.90
N TYR A 77 5.41 -1.00 15.12
CA TYR A 77 5.44 -0.92 13.68
C TYR A 77 4.04 -0.44 13.19
N MET A 78 3.81 0.85 12.97
CA MET A 78 4.71 1.98 13.04
C MET A 78 4.34 2.90 14.20
N VAL A 79 5.30 3.59 14.80
CA VAL A 79 5.01 4.70 15.72
C VAL A 79 4.67 5.98 14.93
N HIS A 80 5.26 6.10 13.75
CA HIS A 80 5.01 7.10 12.71
C HIS A 80 5.21 6.42 11.35
N GLY A 81 4.19 6.38 10.54
CA GLY A 81 4.24 5.70 9.25
C GLY A 81 4.96 6.50 8.17
N GLY A 82 4.55 7.74 7.99
CA GLY A 82 5.11 8.64 6.99
C GLY A 82 4.40 8.59 5.64
N THR A 83 5.13 8.94 4.58
CA THR A 83 4.61 9.08 3.22
C THR A 83 5.43 8.24 2.25
N ASN A 84 4.79 7.42 1.44
CA ASN A 84 5.45 6.72 0.34
C ASN A 84 5.90 7.72 -0.73
N PHE A 85 7.07 7.49 -1.31
CA PHE A 85 7.63 8.42 -2.29
C PHE A 85 7.02 8.24 -3.69
N GLY A 86 6.45 9.30 -4.24
CA GLY A 86 5.93 9.34 -5.61
C GLY A 86 4.93 8.23 -5.91
N PHE A 87 5.22 7.44 -6.94
CA PHE A 87 4.41 6.29 -7.38
C PHE A 87 4.97 4.93 -6.94
N THR A 88 5.77 4.89 -5.88
CA THR A 88 6.53 3.70 -5.46
C THR A 88 5.94 2.97 -4.27
N SER A 89 4.66 3.22 -3.93
CA SER A 89 4.00 2.63 -2.76
C SER A 89 3.88 1.09 -2.81
N GLY A 90 3.85 0.51 -3.98
CA GLY A 90 3.69 -0.94 -4.13
C GLY A 90 2.25 -1.42 -3.99
N ALA A 91 2.09 -2.69 -3.68
CA ALA A 91 0.79 -3.31 -3.49
C ALA A 91 0.90 -4.58 -2.63
N ASN A 92 -0.19 -4.90 -1.93
CA ASN A 92 -0.36 -6.20 -1.29
C ASN A 92 -1.09 -7.18 -2.23
N TYR A 93 -0.99 -8.47 -1.92
CA TYR A 93 -1.77 -9.51 -2.55
C TYR A 93 -2.90 -9.97 -1.64
N ASP A 94 -4.10 -10.04 -2.19
CA ASP A 94 -5.26 -10.68 -1.55
C ASP A 94 -5.84 -11.73 -2.51
N LYS A 95 -6.09 -12.95 -2.02
CA LYS A 95 -6.68 -14.04 -2.81
C LYS A 95 -8.04 -13.68 -3.43
N LYS A 96 -8.81 -12.78 -2.80
CA LYS A 96 -10.11 -12.34 -3.29
C LYS A 96 -10.00 -11.28 -4.38
N ARG A 97 -9.04 -10.37 -4.26
CA ARG A 97 -8.90 -9.18 -5.11
C ARG A 97 -7.76 -9.27 -6.12
N ASP A 98 -6.79 -10.14 -5.90
CA ASP A 98 -5.56 -10.30 -6.68
C ASP A 98 -4.53 -9.17 -6.46
N ILE A 99 -4.96 -7.94 -6.25
CA ILE A 99 -4.10 -6.80 -5.94
C ILE A 99 -4.82 -5.83 -4.97
N GLN A 100 -4.07 -5.28 -4.04
CA GLN A 100 -4.49 -4.18 -3.15
C GLN A 100 -3.43 -3.08 -3.27
N PRO A 101 -3.62 -2.10 -4.17
CA PRO A 101 -2.65 -1.01 -4.35
C PRO A 101 -2.53 -0.17 -3.09
N ASP A 102 -1.30 0.06 -2.64
CA ASP A 102 -1.01 0.89 -1.49
C ASP A 102 -1.12 2.37 -1.86
N LEU A 103 -1.51 3.21 -0.90
CA LEU A 103 -1.61 4.66 -1.09
C LEU A 103 -0.25 5.34 -0.91
N THR A 104 -0.15 6.58 -1.39
CA THR A 104 0.97 7.48 -1.11
C THR A 104 1.07 7.76 0.40
N SER A 105 -0.05 7.98 1.08
CA SER A 105 -0.06 8.09 2.54
C SER A 105 0.24 6.74 3.19
N TYR A 106 1.22 6.73 4.07
CA TYR A 106 1.51 5.62 4.96
C TYR A 106 1.27 6.05 6.42
N ASP A 107 0.18 6.79 6.65
CA ASP A 107 -0.20 7.28 7.99
C ASP A 107 -0.31 6.16 9.01
N TYR A 108 -0.80 4.99 8.57
CA TYR A 108 -0.88 3.76 9.37
C TYR A 108 -1.83 3.84 10.55
N ASP A 109 -2.63 4.89 10.69
CA ASP A 109 -3.35 5.19 11.92
C ASP A 109 -2.41 5.14 13.14
N ALA A 110 -1.18 5.64 12.95
CA ALA A 110 -0.09 5.53 13.89
C ALA A 110 -0.26 6.46 15.11
N PRO A 111 0.45 6.22 16.23
CA PRO A 111 0.47 7.14 17.38
C PRO A 111 0.90 8.56 17.05
N ILE A 112 1.77 8.73 16.07
CA ILE A 112 2.12 10.03 15.47
C ILE A 112 1.62 10.01 14.04
N SER A 113 0.77 10.98 13.67
CA SER A 113 0.18 11.08 12.33
C SER A 113 1.23 11.34 11.26
N GLU A 114 0.88 11.12 9.98
CA GLU A 114 1.75 11.44 8.84
C GLU A 114 2.28 12.88 8.87
N ALA A 115 1.47 13.83 9.33
CA ALA A 115 1.87 15.23 9.49
C ALA A 115 2.77 15.50 10.73
N GLY A 116 3.09 14.49 11.53
CA GLY A 116 3.91 14.64 12.73
C GLY A 116 3.14 15.07 13.97
N TRP A 117 1.82 15.01 13.97
CA TRP A 117 0.99 15.38 15.10
C TRP A 117 0.76 14.21 16.04
N ILE A 118 0.72 14.49 17.32
CA ILE A 118 0.37 13.54 18.37
C ILE A 118 -1.10 13.21 18.27
N THR A 119 -1.41 11.91 18.31
CA THR A 119 -2.78 11.39 18.31
C THR A 119 -3.22 10.95 19.72
N PRO A 120 -4.51 10.70 19.97
CA PRO A 120 -4.98 10.10 21.21
C PRO A 120 -4.33 8.74 21.53
N LYS A 121 -3.85 7.99 20.54
CA LYS A 121 -3.08 6.75 20.75
C LYS A 121 -1.75 7.03 21.43
N TYR A 122 -1.02 8.03 20.97
CA TYR A 122 0.25 8.43 21.58
C TYR A 122 0.07 8.76 23.05
N ASP A 123 -0.92 9.61 23.38
CA ASP A 123 -1.19 10.00 24.76
C ASP A 123 -1.57 8.83 25.63
N SER A 124 -2.38 7.90 25.11
CA SER A 124 -2.79 6.67 25.81
C SER A 124 -1.61 5.75 26.06
N ILE A 125 -0.76 5.50 25.05
CA ILE A 125 0.46 4.70 25.19
C ILE A 125 1.40 5.34 26.21
N ARG A 126 1.65 6.63 26.08
CA ARG A 126 2.51 7.40 27.01
C ARG A 126 2.03 7.30 28.45
N SER A 127 0.73 7.41 28.68
CA SER A 127 0.11 7.29 30.00
C SER A 127 0.29 5.88 30.60
N VAL A 128 0.20 4.85 29.77
CA VAL A 128 0.48 3.48 30.20
C VAL A 128 1.95 3.31 30.57
N ILE A 129 2.87 3.68 29.68
CA ILE A 129 4.31 3.53 29.91
C ILE A 129 4.76 4.27 31.16
N GLN A 130 4.20 5.46 31.45
CA GLN A 130 4.54 6.26 32.64
C GLN A 130 4.32 5.46 33.95
N LYS A 131 3.40 4.49 34.00
CA LYS A 131 3.15 3.65 35.19
C LYS A 131 4.31 2.68 35.47
N TYR A 132 5.12 2.35 34.46
CA TYR A 132 6.16 1.32 34.53
C TYR A 132 7.59 1.89 34.56
N VAL A 133 7.76 3.16 34.23
CA VAL A 133 9.08 3.82 34.28
C VAL A 133 9.20 4.71 35.53
N LYS A 134 10.41 4.77 36.11
CA LYS A 134 10.70 5.52 37.34
C LYS A 134 11.06 6.99 37.11
N TYR A 135 11.21 7.39 35.85
CA TYR A 135 11.55 8.75 35.45
C TYR A 135 10.36 9.39 34.72
N PRO A 136 10.22 10.72 34.77
CA PRO A 136 9.18 11.40 34.00
C PRO A 136 9.45 11.30 32.51
N ILE A 137 8.46 10.89 31.73
CA ILE A 137 8.56 10.88 30.28
C ILE A 137 8.53 12.35 29.80
N PRO A 138 9.44 12.76 28.90
CA PRO A 138 9.49 14.12 28.38
C PRO A 138 8.16 14.60 27.83
N THR A 139 7.87 15.87 27.99
CA THR A 139 6.70 16.51 27.37
C THR A 139 6.86 16.49 25.86
N PRO A 140 5.83 16.11 25.10
CA PRO A 140 5.88 16.18 23.65
C PRO A 140 6.09 17.62 23.15
N PRO A 141 6.71 17.80 21.97
CA PRO A 141 6.84 19.11 21.36
C PRO A 141 5.46 19.68 20.98
N ALA A 142 5.39 21.00 20.81
CA ALA A 142 4.18 21.65 20.31
C ALA A 142 3.83 21.13 18.90
N PRO A 143 2.54 21.04 18.55
CA PRO A 143 2.12 20.65 17.22
C PRO A 143 2.73 21.53 16.14
N ILE A 144 3.12 20.91 15.02
CA ILE A 144 3.59 21.65 13.84
C ILE A 144 2.41 22.49 13.31
N PRO A 145 2.60 23.80 13.09
CA PRO A 145 1.54 24.65 12.56
C PRO A 145 1.19 24.26 11.13
N VAL A 146 -0.06 24.42 10.77
CA VAL A 146 -0.57 24.25 9.40
C VAL A 146 -0.85 25.61 8.78
N ILE A 147 -0.73 25.66 7.45
CA ILE A 147 -1.19 26.79 6.65
C ILE A 147 -2.59 26.49 6.11
N GLU A 148 -3.43 27.50 6.06
CA GLU A 148 -4.71 27.44 5.39
C GLU A 148 -4.56 28.00 3.97
N ILE A 149 -4.94 27.20 2.96
CA ILE A 149 -5.01 27.63 1.58
C ILE A 149 -6.47 27.57 1.16
N SER A 150 -7.12 28.74 1.11
CA SER A 150 -8.55 28.85 0.87
C SER A 150 -8.99 28.39 -0.53
N SER A 151 -8.16 28.59 -1.54
CA SER A 151 -8.40 28.10 -2.91
C SER A 151 -7.11 28.01 -3.71
N ILE A 152 -7.05 27.00 -4.58
CA ILE A 152 -5.98 26.85 -5.58
C ILE A 152 -6.64 26.85 -6.95
N LYS A 153 -6.28 27.82 -7.81
CA LYS A 153 -6.74 27.86 -9.19
C LYS A 153 -5.77 27.06 -10.06
N LEU A 154 -6.26 26.03 -10.72
CA LEU A 154 -5.52 25.30 -11.75
C LEU A 154 -5.56 26.12 -13.05
N GLU A 155 -4.42 26.66 -13.48
CA GLU A 155 -4.35 27.53 -14.65
C GLU A 155 -4.04 26.79 -15.95
N ARG A 156 -3.49 25.57 -15.82
CA ARG A 156 -3.09 24.75 -16.98
C ARG A 156 -3.58 23.33 -16.81
N VAL A 157 -4.20 22.81 -17.85
CA VAL A 157 -4.67 21.42 -17.96
C VAL A 157 -4.23 20.90 -19.32
N VAL A 158 -3.81 19.65 -19.38
CA VAL A 158 -3.55 18.94 -20.63
C VAL A 158 -4.24 17.58 -20.58
N ASP A 159 -4.87 17.20 -21.67
CA ASP A 159 -5.42 15.88 -21.85
C ASP A 159 -4.30 14.84 -21.97
N ALA A 160 -4.44 13.68 -21.30
CA ALA A 160 -3.41 12.63 -21.27
C ALA A 160 -3.18 12.01 -22.65
N LEU A 161 -4.23 11.84 -23.46
CA LEU A 161 -4.10 11.31 -24.82
C LEU A 161 -3.42 12.30 -25.74
N LEU A 162 -3.71 13.59 -25.57
CA LEU A 162 -3.05 14.67 -26.32
C LEU A 162 -1.56 14.77 -25.93
N LEU A 163 -1.26 14.67 -24.64
CA LEU A 163 0.14 14.68 -24.16
C LEU A 163 0.93 13.51 -24.76
N ALA A 164 0.32 12.32 -24.80
CA ALA A 164 0.96 11.13 -25.36
C ALA A 164 1.37 11.29 -26.83
N GLN A 165 0.70 12.14 -27.61
CA GLN A 165 1.06 12.43 -29.02
C GLN A 165 2.41 13.16 -29.15
N SER A 166 2.89 13.81 -28.08
CA SER A 166 4.20 14.48 -28.06
C SER A 166 5.35 13.52 -27.72
N ILE A 167 5.05 12.27 -27.33
CA ILE A 167 6.03 11.26 -26.96
C ILE A 167 6.37 10.41 -28.19
N GLN A 168 7.65 10.13 -28.38
CA GLN A 168 8.10 9.24 -29.47
C GLN A 168 7.56 7.82 -29.24
N PRO A 169 6.75 7.27 -30.14
CA PRO A 169 6.18 5.95 -29.95
C PRO A 169 7.20 4.83 -30.14
N VAL A 170 7.02 3.73 -29.41
CA VAL A 170 7.72 2.47 -29.63
C VAL A 170 6.83 1.57 -30.48
N ASN A 171 7.30 1.17 -31.67
CA ASN A 171 6.56 0.28 -32.55
C ASN A 171 6.91 -1.18 -32.25
N ALA A 172 5.89 -2.02 -32.07
CA ALA A 172 6.05 -3.45 -31.83
C ALA A 172 4.90 -4.23 -32.49
N SER A 173 5.13 -5.50 -32.80
CA SER A 173 4.11 -6.42 -33.37
C SER A 173 3.09 -6.89 -32.32
N THR A 174 3.46 -6.85 -31.05
CA THR A 174 2.63 -7.20 -29.89
C THR A 174 2.76 -6.13 -28.81
N PRO A 175 1.76 -5.94 -27.93
CA PRO A 175 1.88 -5.03 -26.80
C PRO A 175 3.08 -5.40 -25.92
N LEU A 176 3.95 -4.41 -25.64
CA LEU A 176 5.09 -4.57 -24.75
C LEU A 176 4.66 -4.34 -23.30
N THR A 177 5.26 -5.06 -22.35
CA THR A 177 5.04 -4.85 -20.92
C THR A 177 5.73 -3.59 -20.41
N PHE A 178 5.36 -3.11 -19.23
CA PHE A 178 6.03 -2.01 -18.56
C PHE A 178 7.54 -2.27 -18.40
N GLU A 179 7.91 -3.49 -18.05
CA GLU A 179 9.30 -3.90 -17.87
C GLU A 179 10.10 -3.88 -19.20
N GLN A 180 9.49 -4.32 -20.29
CA GLN A 180 10.11 -4.26 -21.62
C GLN A 180 10.30 -2.83 -22.13
N LEU A 181 9.45 -1.90 -21.66
CA LEU A 181 9.54 -0.47 -21.94
C LEU A 181 10.47 0.28 -20.97
N ASN A 182 11.06 -0.41 -19.97
CA ASN A 182 11.77 0.21 -18.84
C ASN A 182 10.94 1.27 -18.10
N GLN A 183 9.61 1.07 -18.08
CA GLN A 183 8.65 1.95 -17.40
C GLN A 183 8.32 1.36 -16.02
N GLY A 184 8.94 1.85 -14.96
CA GLY A 184 8.79 1.28 -13.61
C GLY A 184 7.44 1.57 -12.97
N TYR A 185 6.76 2.65 -13.36
CA TYR A 185 5.50 3.13 -12.78
C TYR A 185 4.80 4.12 -13.72
N GLY A 186 3.58 4.53 -13.39
CA GLY A 186 2.80 5.49 -14.17
C GLY A 186 1.97 4.81 -15.26
N TYR A 187 1.96 5.38 -16.45
CA TYR A 187 1.03 5.02 -17.51
C TYR A 187 1.75 4.59 -18.79
N VAL A 188 1.14 3.65 -19.52
CA VAL A 188 1.50 3.30 -20.90
C VAL A 188 0.24 3.39 -21.77
N LEU A 189 0.35 4.15 -22.88
CA LEU A 189 -0.71 4.22 -23.90
C LEU A 189 -0.39 3.26 -25.03
N TYR A 190 -1.21 2.24 -25.20
CA TYR A 190 -1.19 1.35 -26.38
C TYR A 190 -2.15 1.92 -27.43
N THR A 191 -1.68 2.02 -28.67
CA THR A 191 -2.47 2.61 -29.77
C THR A 191 -2.41 1.72 -31.00
N ARG A 192 -3.56 1.45 -31.61
CA ARG A 192 -3.66 0.75 -32.88
C ARG A 192 -4.74 1.34 -33.77
N HIS A 193 -4.37 1.63 -35.01
CA HIS A 193 -5.30 2.08 -36.03
C HIS A 193 -5.87 0.89 -36.82
N PHE A 194 -7.15 0.94 -37.16
CA PHE A 194 -7.87 -0.08 -37.90
C PHE A 194 -8.49 0.53 -39.16
N ASN A 195 -8.14 -0.06 -40.32
CA ASN A 195 -8.67 0.35 -41.64
C ASN A 195 -9.96 -0.39 -42.01
N GLN A 196 -10.48 -1.23 -41.12
CA GLN A 196 -11.75 -1.95 -41.30
C GLN A 196 -12.51 -1.98 -39.97
N PRO A 197 -13.83 -2.00 -39.98
CA PRO A 197 -14.60 -2.11 -38.75
C PRO A 197 -14.35 -3.46 -38.08
N ILE A 198 -14.28 -3.45 -36.75
CA ILE A 198 -14.10 -4.65 -35.93
C ILE A 198 -15.09 -4.60 -34.78
N SER A 199 -15.92 -5.61 -34.65
CA SER A 199 -16.79 -5.84 -33.49
C SER A 199 -16.44 -7.15 -32.82
N GLY A 200 -16.38 -7.19 -31.49
CA GLY A 200 -16.07 -8.39 -30.76
C GLY A 200 -15.71 -8.15 -29.30
N ILE A 201 -14.98 -9.08 -28.71
CA ILE A 201 -14.52 -8.99 -27.32
C ILE A 201 -13.05 -8.59 -27.30
N LEU A 202 -12.77 -7.45 -26.64
CA LEU A 202 -11.42 -7.11 -26.23
C LEU A 202 -11.10 -7.87 -24.94
N GLU A 203 -10.06 -8.68 -24.94
CA GLU A 203 -9.61 -9.43 -23.76
C GLU A 203 -8.14 -9.13 -23.47
N ILE A 204 -7.82 -8.77 -22.20
CA ILE A 204 -6.47 -8.46 -21.73
C ILE A 204 -6.20 -9.27 -20.44
N PRO A 205 -5.97 -10.60 -20.51
CA PRO A 205 -5.80 -11.43 -19.33
C PRO A 205 -4.52 -11.10 -18.54
N GLY A 206 -3.53 -10.49 -19.20
CA GLY A 206 -2.28 -10.02 -18.59
C GLY A 206 -2.30 -8.59 -18.09
N LEU A 207 -3.48 -7.95 -17.95
CA LEU A 207 -3.59 -6.55 -17.52
C LEU A 207 -2.91 -6.31 -16.15
N ARG A 208 -2.04 -5.31 -16.11
CA ARG A 208 -1.35 -4.80 -14.91
C ARG A 208 -1.29 -3.26 -14.98
N ASP A 209 -2.28 -2.54 -14.37
CA ASP A 209 -3.33 -3.10 -13.49
C ASP A 209 -4.72 -2.58 -13.85
N TYR A 210 -4.83 -1.31 -14.30
CA TYR A 210 -6.07 -0.62 -14.62
C TYR A 210 -5.98 -0.05 -16.04
N ALA A 211 -6.97 -0.28 -16.86
CA ALA A 211 -6.99 0.19 -18.24
C ALA A 211 -8.26 1.00 -18.55
N VAL A 212 -8.07 2.17 -19.12
CA VAL A 212 -9.15 2.94 -19.75
C VAL A 212 -9.08 2.74 -21.26
N VAL A 213 -10.19 2.33 -21.86
CA VAL A 213 -10.28 2.01 -23.28
C VAL A 213 -11.01 3.13 -24.01
N TYR A 214 -10.41 3.60 -25.10
CA TYR A 214 -10.92 4.66 -25.95
C TYR A 214 -10.99 4.20 -27.41
N VAL A 215 -11.96 4.73 -28.16
CA VAL A 215 -12.02 4.68 -29.62
C VAL A 215 -12.09 6.11 -30.13
N ASP A 216 -11.14 6.51 -30.96
CA ASP A 216 -10.97 7.89 -31.46
C ASP A 216 -11.01 8.97 -30.36
N GLY A 217 -10.41 8.64 -29.20
CA GLY A 217 -10.36 9.52 -28.04
C GLY A 217 -11.63 9.52 -27.16
N GLU A 218 -12.70 8.84 -27.58
CA GLU A 218 -13.90 8.68 -26.77
C GLU A 218 -13.77 7.46 -25.86
N LYS A 219 -13.98 7.65 -24.54
CA LYS A 219 -13.93 6.57 -23.57
C LYS A 219 -15.11 5.61 -23.73
N ILE A 220 -14.80 4.35 -24.03
CA ILE A 220 -15.81 3.30 -24.21
C ILE A 220 -15.90 2.33 -23.02
N GLY A 221 -14.88 2.25 -22.18
CA GLY A 221 -14.92 1.37 -21.00
C GLY A 221 -13.67 1.34 -20.17
N VAL A 222 -13.69 0.44 -19.18
CA VAL A 222 -12.61 0.23 -18.22
C VAL A 222 -12.41 -1.27 -17.98
N LEU A 223 -11.16 -1.70 -17.93
CA LEU A 223 -10.76 -3.01 -17.43
C LEU A 223 -9.96 -2.83 -16.14
N ASN A 224 -10.12 -3.74 -15.17
CA ASN A 224 -9.56 -3.55 -13.84
C ASN A 224 -9.18 -4.90 -13.20
N ARG A 225 -7.91 -5.05 -12.88
CA ARG A 225 -7.37 -6.23 -12.20
C ARG A 225 -7.99 -6.46 -10.82
N ASN A 226 -8.24 -5.39 -10.05
CA ASN A 226 -8.80 -5.50 -8.70
C ASN A 226 -10.19 -6.14 -8.69
N THR A 227 -11.01 -5.85 -9.71
CA THR A 227 -12.34 -6.45 -9.89
C THR A 227 -12.32 -7.69 -10.79
N ARG A 228 -11.14 -8.09 -11.29
CA ARG A 228 -10.96 -9.19 -12.26
C ARG A 228 -11.76 -9.01 -13.55
N THR A 229 -11.94 -7.77 -13.96
CA THR A 229 -12.59 -7.40 -15.22
C THR A 229 -11.51 -7.29 -16.29
N TYR A 230 -11.33 -8.35 -17.08
CA TYR A 230 -10.26 -8.44 -18.10
C TYR A 230 -10.77 -8.40 -19.52
N SER A 231 -12.09 -8.37 -19.73
CA SER A 231 -12.72 -8.33 -21.05
C SER A 231 -13.89 -7.39 -21.11
N MET A 232 -14.15 -6.85 -22.32
CA MET A 232 -15.33 -6.04 -22.64
C MET A 232 -15.69 -6.17 -24.11
N GLU A 233 -16.95 -5.96 -24.46
CA GLU A 233 -17.35 -5.81 -25.85
C GLU A 233 -16.83 -4.49 -26.41
N ILE A 234 -16.36 -4.54 -27.66
CA ILE A 234 -15.91 -3.35 -28.39
C ILE A 234 -16.48 -3.33 -29.79
N ASP A 235 -16.72 -2.11 -30.27
CA ASP A 235 -17.09 -1.84 -31.63
C ASP A 235 -16.20 -0.71 -32.17
N ILE A 236 -15.33 -1.04 -33.12
CA ILE A 236 -14.36 -0.13 -33.71
C ILE A 236 -14.83 0.18 -35.12
N PRO A 237 -15.20 1.45 -35.43
CA PRO A 237 -15.62 1.86 -36.76
C PRO A 237 -14.54 1.71 -37.83
N PHE A 238 -14.92 1.84 -39.08
CA PHE A 238 -13.99 1.98 -40.20
C PHE A 238 -13.08 3.19 -39.98
N ASN A 239 -11.78 3.02 -40.23
CA ASN A 239 -10.76 4.08 -40.15
C ASN A 239 -10.64 4.71 -38.73
N ALA A 240 -10.83 3.92 -37.67
CA ALA A 240 -10.79 4.36 -36.28
C ALA A 240 -9.56 3.85 -35.52
N THR A 241 -9.25 4.49 -34.41
CA THR A 241 -8.09 4.19 -33.58
C THR A 241 -8.53 3.71 -32.20
N LEU A 242 -8.14 2.49 -31.85
CA LEU A 242 -8.22 1.96 -30.48
C LEU A 242 -7.05 2.47 -29.66
N GLN A 243 -7.34 3.02 -28.48
CA GLN A 243 -6.34 3.49 -27.52
C GLN A 243 -6.66 2.87 -26.16
N ILE A 244 -5.62 2.31 -25.52
CA ILE A 244 -5.75 1.67 -24.22
C ILE A 244 -4.70 2.29 -23.30
N LEU A 245 -5.15 3.14 -22.37
CA LEU A 245 -4.31 3.77 -21.37
C LEU A 245 -4.25 2.87 -20.14
N VAL A 246 -3.10 2.26 -19.90
CA VAL A 246 -2.88 1.33 -18.78
C VAL A 246 -2.11 2.02 -17.68
N GLU A 247 -2.64 1.95 -16.46
CA GLU A 247 -1.98 2.40 -15.23
C GLU A 247 -1.33 1.21 -14.52
N ASN A 248 -0.07 1.39 -14.10
CA ASN A 248 0.59 0.53 -13.14
C ASN A 248 0.22 1.01 -11.72
N MET A 249 -0.66 0.28 -11.03
CA MET A 249 -1.13 0.64 -9.69
C MET A 249 -0.20 0.15 -8.56
N GLY A 250 1.00 -0.25 -8.88
CA GLY A 250 2.00 -0.77 -7.95
C GLY A 250 2.34 -2.24 -8.21
N ARG A 251 3.55 -2.64 -7.78
CA ARG A 251 3.97 -4.04 -7.83
C ARG A 251 3.74 -4.68 -6.48
N ILE A 252 3.25 -5.93 -6.50
CA ILE A 252 3.05 -6.71 -5.27
C ILE A 252 4.43 -6.93 -4.62
N ASN A 253 4.60 -6.38 -3.43
CA ASN A 253 5.82 -6.47 -2.64
C ASN A 253 5.60 -7.18 -1.28
N LEU A 254 4.34 -7.43 -0.90
CA LEU A 254 3.95 -8.19 0.28
C LEU A 254 2.93 -9.26 -0.09
N SER A 255 3.34 -10.53 -0.01
CA SER A 255 2.50 -11.67 -0.35
C SER A 255 3.06 -12.96 0.24
N LEU A 256 2.18 -13.90 0.57
CA LEU A 256 2.55 -15.26 0.97
C LEU A 256 3.10 -16.10 -0.21
N ILE A 257 3.03 -15.60 -1.43
CA ILE A 257 3.46 -16.33 -2.64
C ILE A 257 4.99 -16.34 -2.79
N HIS A 258 5.69 -15.44 -2.13
CA HIS A 258 7.15 -15.32 -2.24
C HIS A 258 7.93 -16.24 -1.28
N ILE A 259 7.23 -17.12 -0.59
CA ILE A 259 7.80 -18.16 0.26
C ILE A 259 7.77 -19.50 -0.47
#